data_cae6c41465f8b791fca71661ec2029ee
#
_entry.id   cae6c41465f8b791fca71661ec2029ee
#
_cell.length_a   1.000
_cell.length_b   1.000
_cell.length_c   1.000
_cell.angle_alpha   90.00
_cell.angle_beta   90.00
_cell.angle_gamma   90.00
#
_symmetry.space_group_name_H-M   'P 1'
#
loop_
_entity.id
_entity.type
_entity.pdbx_description
1 polymer ?
#
loop_
_entity_poly.entity_id
_entity_poly.type
_entity_poly.pdbx_seq_one_letter_code
_entity_poly.pdbx_strand_id
1 'polypeptide(L)'
;FTDFASRLPAAFCGAATITLLVWYIRRITKNNVVAVWSGIMLATSLEFWIISHAIITDSMLMLFTVPTLLSAYIGLMENNRRHMVIAYFSSGLACLSKGPVGLVLPGMLLLIWCGLMRNKKLFLRLFPWQGILIFFITALPWYACMYAIHGDPFIREFLGLHNIVRATSSEHPGDNHFYYYFLLLPFSLLPWTGLFFYEIKKQWKEKTSFYLFLMVWCFGTLLFYTLMATKYVTYTYIALVPAAVLAAHAAPDVTSGKKIPGLLAIIPFLLLLAALLAGTF
;
A
#
# COMPACT_ATOMS: atom_id res chain seq x y z
N PHE A 1 8.30 -30.12 2.95
CA PHE A 1 8.10 -28.70 3.22
C PHE A 1 7.48 -28.55 4.62
N THR A 2 7.99 -27.67 5.46
CA THR A 2 7.43 -27.36 6.77
C THR A 2 6.63 -26.06 6.67
N ASP A 3 5.60 -25.89 7.51
CA ASP A 3 4.81 -24.65 7.56
C ASP A 3 5.66 -23.42 7.78
N PHE A 4 6.73 -23.55 8.58
CA PHE A 4 7.69 -22.48 8.79
C PHE A 4 8.37 -22.05 7.50
N ALA A 5 8.91 -22.99 6.71
CA ALA A 5 9.60 -22.68 5.45
C ALA A 5 8.67 -22.02 4.43
N SER A 6 7.39 -22.41 4.40
CA SER A 6 6.40 -21.87 3.48
C SER A 6 5.99 -20.42 3.85
N ARG A 7 5.97 -20.07 5.13
CA ARG A 7 5.56 -18.74 5.63
C ARG A 7 6.73 -17.75 5.72
N LEU A 8 7.98 -18.25 5.79
CA LEU A 8 9.18 -17.44 5.97
C LEU A 8 9.33 -16.31 4.91
N PRO A 9 9.08 -16.54 3.60
CA PRO A 9 9.19 -15.47 2.61
C PRO A 9 8.22 -14.31 2.86
N ALA A 10 6.97 -14.59 3.23
CA ALA A 10 5.98 -13.55 3.53
C ALA A 10 6.36 -12.76 4.77
N ALA A 11 6.81 -13.44 5.84
CA ALA A 11 7.26 -12.80 7.07
C ALA A 11 8.50 -11.93 6.84
N PHE A 12 9.47 -12.40 6.03
CA PHE A 12 10.64 -11.62 5.64
C PHE A 12 10.23 -10.36 4.87
N CYS A 13 9.32 -10.47 3.89
CA CYS A 13 8.80 -9.33 3.15
C CYS A 13 8.09 -8.33 4.07
N GLY A 14 7.31 -8.81 5.06
CA GLY A 14 6.67 -7.98 6.07
C GLY A 14 7.69 -7.18 6.89
N ALA A 15 8.69 -7.86 7.46
CA ALA A 15 9.75 -7.23 8.25
C ALA A 15 10.57 -6.21 7.43
N ALA A 16 10.91 -6.55 6.20
CA ALA A 16 11.61 -5.66 5.28
C ALA A 16 10.74 -4.42 4.94
N THR A 17 9.43 -4.60 4.74
CA THR A 17 8.48 -3.51 4.49
C THR A 17 8.48 -2.51 5.65
N ILE A 18 8.39 -3.00 6.90
CA ILE A 18 8.42 -2.14 8.10
C ILE A 18 9.73 -1.35 8.17
N THR A 19 10.87 -2.03 7.94
CA THR A 19 12.18 -1.39 7.98
C THR A 19 12.32 -0.29 6.93
N LEU A 20 11.92 -0.57 5.69
CA LEU A 20 11.91 0.40 4.60
C LEU A 20 10.95 1.57 4.91
N LEU A 21 9.75 1.29 5.42
CA LEU A 21 8.79 2.32 5.78
C LEU A 21 9.37 3.28 6.80
N VAL A 22 9.93 2.78 7.91
CA VAL A 22 10.56 3.61 8.95
C VAL A 22 11.65 4.49 8.35
N TRP A 23 12.51 3.91 7.49
CA TRP A 23 13.58 4.66 6.83
C TRP A 23 13.05 5.77 5.92
N TYR A 24 12.07 5.48 5.07
CA TYR A 24 11.48 6.47 4.16
C TYR A 24 10.73 7.59 4.92
N ILE A 25 9.93 7.23 5.93
CA ILE A 25 9.17 8.23 6.70
C ILE A 25 10.12 9.13 7.49
N ARG A 26 11.18 8.57 8.10
CA ARG A 26 12.22 9.37 8.72
C ARG A 26 12.88 10.33 7.74
N ARG A 27 13.18 9.88 6.52
CA ARG A 27 13.80 10.69 5.46
C ARG A 27 12.89 11.84 4.99
N ILE A 28 11.58 11.56 4.85
CA ILE A 28 10.60 12.53 4.34
C ILE A 28 10.18 13.53 5.43
N THR A 29 9.81 13.04 6.60
CA THR A 29 9.25 13.88 7.67
C THR A 29 10.30 14.52 8.56
N LYS A 30 11.53 13.99 8.58
CA LYS A 30 12.60 14.35 9.51
C LYS A 30 12.18 14.20 10.99
N ASN A 31 11.18 13.39 11.26
CA ASN A 31 10.62 13.15 12.59
C ASN A 31 10.76 11.66 12.95
N ASN A 32 11.64 11.37 13.91
CA ASN A 32 11.90 10.00 14.35
C ASN A 32 10.68 9.37 15.04
N VAL A 33 9.89 10.16 15.77
CA VAL A 33 8.70 9.65 16.48
C VAL A 33 7.67 9.17 15.47
N VAL A 34 7.33 10.00 14.48
CA VAL A 34 6.39 9.62 13.41
C VAL A 34 6.91 8.39 12.64
N ALA A 35 8.21 8.35 12.31
CA ALA A 35 8.79 7.22 11.57
C ALA A 35 8.69 5.90 12.33
N VAL A 36 9.09 5.88 13.60
CA VAL A 36 9.05 4.66 14.44
C VAL A 36 7.60 4.21 14.66
N TRP A 37 6.71 5.15 14.99
CA TRP A 37 5.30 4.83 15.18
C TRP A 37 4.62 4.34 13.90
N SER A 38 5.02 4.83 12.72
CA SER A 38 4.51 4.28 11.43
C SER A 38 4.85 2.81 11.28
N GLY A 39 6.07 2.41 11.65
CA GLY A 39 6.48 1.01 11.64
C GLY A 39 5.73 0.16 12.67
N ILE A 40 5.58 0.66 13.91
CA ILE A 40 4.87 -0.04 14.98
C ILE A 40 3.39 -0.21 14.62
N MET A 41 2.73 0.87 14.15
CA MET A 41 1.32 0.83 13.81
C MET A 41 1.04 -0.08 12.61
N LEU A 42 1.92 -0.10 11.60
CA LEU A 42 1.79 -1.07 10.51
C LEU A 42 1.98 -2.50 11.02
N ALA A 43 3.06 -2.77 11.77
CA ALA A 43 3.41 -4.12 12.25
C ALA A 43 2.32 -4.74 13.13
N THR A 44 1.62 -3.92 13.90
CA THR A 44 0.59 -4.34 14.85
C THR A 44 -0.84 -4.15 14.32
N SER A 45 -1.01 -3.73 13.05
CA SER A 45 -2.32 -3.71 12.39
C SER A 45 -2.80 -5.13 12.12
N LEU A 46 -4.07 -5.37 12.37
CA LEU A 46 -4.68 -6.71 12.31
C LEU A 46 -4.43 -7.41 10.97
N GLU A 47 -4.76 -6.76 9.88
CA GLU A 47 -4.60 -7.35 8.54
C GLU A 47 -3.13 -7.54 8.18
N PHE A 48 -2.24 -6.60 8.55
CA PHE A 48 -0.81 -6.75 8.30
C PHE A 48 -0.24 -7.97 9.01
N TRP A 49 -0.62 -8.17 10.28
CA TRP A 49 -0.19 -9.33 11.04
C TRP A 49 -0.66 -10.64 10.40
N ILE A 50 -1.93 -10.72 10.00
CA ILE A 50 -2.49 -11.92 9.35
C ILE A 50 -1.77 -12.21 8.02
N ILE A 51 -1.66 -11.21 7.14
CA ILE A 51 -1.14 -11.39 5.77
C ILE A 51 0.36 -11.66 5.76
N SER A 52 1.14 -11.03 6.65
CA SER A 52 2.58 -11.27 6.74
C SER A 52 2.93 -12.70 7.21
N HIS A 53 1.96 -13.45 7.73
CA HIS A 53 2.12 -14.86 8.10
C HIS A 53 1.39 -15.82 7.14
N ALA A 54 0.73 -15.31 6.13
CA ALA A 54 0.02 -16.12 5.13
C ALA A 54 0.93 -16.49 3.96
N ILE A 55 0.64 -17.62 3.30
CA ILE A 55 1.38 -18.09 2.12
C ILE A 55 0.77 -17.45 0.86
N ILE A 56 0.93 -16.12 0.74
CA ILE A 56 0.42 -15.32 -0.38
C ILE A 56 1.45 -14.29 -0.83
N THR A 57 1.30 -13.82 -2.07
CA THR A 57 2.25 -12.88 -2.70
C THR A 57 2.03 -11.42 -2.32
N ASP A 58 0.97 -11.11 -1.57
CA ASP A 58 0.61 -9.73 -1.19
C ASP A 58 1.68 -9.04 -0.37
N SER A 59 2.37 -9.76 0.54
CA SER A 59 3.49 -9.21 1.31
C SER A 59 4.67 -8.81 0.41
N MET A 60 4.93 -9.57 -0.66
CA MET A 60 5.97 -9.24 -1.64
C MET A 60 5.55 -8.03 -2.49
N LEU A 61 4.29 -7.98 -2.92
CA LEU A 61 3.75 -6.82 -3.63
C LEU A 61 3.87 -5.55 -2.79
N MET A 62 3.52 -5.60 -1.50
CA MET A 62 3.65 -4.47 -0.59
C MET A 62 5.11 -4.05 -0.42
N LEU A 63 6.03 -5.01 -0.22
CA LEU A 63 7.46 -4.76 -0.09
C LEU A 63 7.99 -3.89 -1.25
N PHE A 64 7.55 -4.14 -2.46
CA PHE A 64 8.01 -3.39 -3.63
C PHE A 64 7.14 -2.15 -3.93
N THR A 65 5.87 -2.14 -3.55
CA THR A 65 5.01 -0.95 -3.72
C THR A 65 5.43 0.20 -2.81
N VAL A 66 5.89 -0.07 -1.58
CA VAL A 66 6.36 0.95 -0.63
C VAL A 66 7.52 1.77 -1.21
N PRO A 67 8.65 1.17 -1.64
CA PRO A 67 9.74 1.94 -2.26
C PRO A 67 9.33 2.54 -3.61
N THR A 68 8.43 1.92 -4.38
CA THR A 68 7.90 2.51 -5.61
C THR A 68 7.27 3.88 -5.34
N LEU A 69 6.33 3.95 -4.41
CA LEU A 69 5.58 5.18 -4.14
C LEU A 69 6.40 6.21 -3.35
N LEU A 70 7.12 5.80 -2.30
CA LEU A 70 7.88 6.73 -1.47
C LEU A 70 9.13 7.26 -2.17
N SER A 71 9.83 6.44 -2.99
CA SER A 71 10.92 6.94 -3.81
C SER A 71 10.41 7.86 -4.92
N ALA A 72 9.27 7.53 -5.56
CA ALA A 72 8.67 8.44 -6.54
C ALA A 72 8.33 9.79 -5.91
N TYR A 73 7.73 9.80 -4.71
CA TYR A 73 7.46 11.04 -3.98
C TYR A 73 8.74 11.87 -3.77
N ILE A 74 9.81 11.27 -3.22
CA ILE A 74 11.09 11.96 -3.01
C ILE A 74 11.68 12.42 -4.33
N GLY A 75 11.69 11.55 -5.34
CA GLY A 75 12.24 11.84 -6.66
C GLY A 75 11.56 13.04 -7.34
N LEU A 76 10.24 13.14 -7.21
CA LEU A 76 9.45 14.23 -7.77
C LEU A 76 9.65 15.54 -6.98
N MET A 77 9.62 15.47 -5.64
CA MET A 77 9.73 16.66 -4.80
C MET A 77 11.15 17.24 -4.79
N GLU A 78 12.17 16.41 -4.71
CA GLU A 78 13.57 16.82 -4.66
C GLU A 78 14.23 16.90 -6.04
N ASN A 79 13.51 16.57 -7.13
CA ASN A 79 14.07 16.43 -8.49
C ASN A 79 15.25 15.43 -8.53
N ASN A 80 15.14 14.33 -7.81
CA ASN A 80 16.20 13.37 -7.64
C ASN A 80 16.00 12.15 -8.55
N ARG A 81 16.79 12.09 -9.64
CA ARG A 81 16.71 11.00 -10.63
C ARG A 81 17.01 9.61 -10.05
N ARG A 82 17.89 9.51 -9.04
CA ARG A 82 18.21 8.21 -8.41
C ARG A 82 16.98 7.61 -7.73
N HIS A 83 16.22 8.44 -7.02
CA HIS A 83 14.98 7.99 -6.40
C HIS A 83 13.92 7.60 -7.45
N MET A 84 13.84 8.29 -8.58
CA MET A 84 12.97 7.86 -9.67
C MET A 84 13.39 6.50 -10.27
N VAL A 85 14.68 6.25 -10.46
CA VAL A 85 15.18 4.94 -10.90
C VAL A 85 14.83 3.84 -9.90
N ILE A 86 14.99 4.09 -8.59
CA ILE A 86 14.58 3.13 -7.53
C ILE A 86 13.07 2.86 -7.61
N ALA A 87 12.24 3.88 -7.81
CA ALA A 87 10.80 3.72 -7.94
C ALA A 87 10.42 2.80 -9.11
N TYR A 88 11.00 3.02 -10.28
CA TYR A 88 10.73 2.20 -11.46
C TYR A 88 11.29 0.77 -11.35
N PHE A 89 12.48 0.61 -10.76
CA PHE A 89 13.04 -0.70 -10.45
C PHE A 89 12.11 -1.49 -9.51
N SER A 90 11.68 -0.86 -8.42
CA SER A 90 10.77 -1.47 -7.46
C SER A 90 9.41 -1.79 -8.08
N SER A 91 8.87 -0.92 -8.95
CA SER A 91 7.65 -1.20 -9.71
C SER A 91 7.80 -2.40 -10.64
N GLY A 92 8.96 -2.59 -11.28
CA GLY A 92 9.27 -3.80 -12.05
C GLY A 92 9.21 -5.07 -11.19
N LEU A 93 9.81 -5.04 -9.99
CA LEU A 93 9.74 -6.14 -9.02
C LEU A 93 8.31 -6.38 -8.50
N ALA A 94 7.54 -5.30 -8.28
CA ALA A 94 6.12 -5.40 -7.92
C ALA A 94 5.30 -6.10 -9.03
N CYS A 95 5.59 -5.78 -10.31
CA CYS A 95 4.97 -6.48 -11.44
C CYS A 95 5.34 -7.97 -11.49
N LEU A 96 6.58 -8.33 -11.18
CA LEU A 96 6.98 -9.74 -11.10
C LEU A 96 6.30 -10.48 -9.94
N SER A 97 5.90 -9.76 -8.88
CA SER A 97 5.25 -10.34 -7.69
C SER A 97 3.79 -10.67 -7.92
N LYS A 98 3.03 -9.79 -8.56
CA LYS A 98 1.56 -9.95 -8.71
C LYS A 98 1.01 -9.43 -10.04
N GLY A 99 1.85 -9.25 -11.05
CA GLY A 99 1.43 -8.83 -12.39
C GLY A 99 1.28 -7.31 -12.55
N PRO A 100 0.53 -6.86 -13.57
CA PRO A 100 0.45 -5.46 -13.98
C PRO A 100 0.03 -4.48 -12.89
N VAL A 101 -0.66 -4.94 -11.84
CA VAL A 101 -1.08 -4.09 -10.71
C VAL A 101 0.11 -3.40 -10.03
N GLY A 102 1.31 -4.02 -10.06
CA GLY A 102 2.54 -3.44 -9.52
C GLY A 102 3.00 -2.15 -10.22
N LEU A 103 2.52 -1.88 -11.44
CA LEU A 103 2.74 -0.63 -12.18
C LEU A 103 1.48 0.23 -12.22
N VAL A 104 0.33 -0.39 -12.55
CA VAL A 104 -0.93 0.33 -12.82
C VAL A 104 -1.40 1.08 -11.57
N LEU A 105 -1.44 0.43 -10.42
CA LEU A 105 -1.90 1.06 -9.18
C LEU A 105 -0.96 2.21 -8.74
N PRO A 106 0.36 2.03 -8.55
CA PRO A 106 1.24 3.14 -8.20
C PRO A 106 1.24 4.26 -9.25
N GLY A 107 1.23 3.90 -10.53
CA GLY A 107 1.18 4.86 -11.63
C GLY A 107 -0.07 5.74 -11.59
N MET A 108 -1.25 5.14 -11.41
CA MET A 108 -2.52 5.85 -11.25
C MET A 108 -2.50 6.79 -10.03
N LEU A 109 -2.03 6.31 -8.87
CA LEU A 109 -1.96 7.11 -7.64
C LEU A 109 -1.05 8.32 -7.82
N LEU A 110 0.12 8.15 -8.45
CA LEU A 110 1.05 9.24 -8.73
C LEU A 110 0.47 10.25 -9.72
N LEU A 111 -0.23 9.79 -10.76
CA LEU A 111 -0.91 10.66 -11.74
C LEU A 111 -2.01 11.49 -11.07
N ILE A 112 -2.85 10.87 -10.24
CA ILE A 112 -3.89 11.57 -9.49
C ILE A 112 -3.26 12.61 -8.56
N TRP A 113 -2.23 12.25 -7.80
CA TRP A 113 -1.55 13.17 -6.91
C TRP A 113 -0.90 14.35 -7.66
N CYS A 114 -0.18 14.10 -8.75
CA CYS A 114 0.41 15.14 -9.60
C CYS A 114 -0.67 16.07 -10.17
N GLY A 115 -1.81 15.52 -10.59
CA GLY A 115 -2.96 16.29 -11.06
C GLY A 115 -3.54 17.23 -9.98
N LEU A 116 -3.70 16.71 -8.76
CA LEU A 116 -4.19 17.49 -7.61
C LEU A 116 -3.20 18.58 -7.18
N MET A 117 -1.91 18.33 -7.30
CA MET A 117 -0.86 19.34 -7.06
C MET A 117 -0.84 20.46 -8.10
N ARG A 118 -1.55 20.29 -9.24
CA ARG A 118 -1.64 21.28 -10.34
C ARG A 118 -0.27 21.79 -10.83
N ASN A 119 0.75 20.96 -10.73
CA ASN A 119 2.13 21.33 -11.08
C ASN A 119 2.61 20.52 -12.30
N LYS A 120 2.61 21.17 -13.48
CA LYS A 120 3.02 20.54 -14.74
C LYS A 120 4.47 20.00 -14.70
N LYS A 121 5.36 20.62 -13.91
CA LYS A 121 6.75 20.15 -13.76
C LYS A 121 6.82 18.79 -13.07
N LEU A 122 5.97 18.54 -12.05
CA LEU A 122 5.89 17.22 -11.39
C LEU A 122 5.43 16.15 -12.38
N PHE A 123 4.41 16.46 -13.17
CA PHE A 123 3.89 15.54 -14.18
C PHE A 123 4.96 15.15 -15.21
N LEU A 124 5.73 16.11 -15.74
CA LEU A 124 6.81 15.83 -16.69
C LEU A 124 7.96 15.02 -16.07
N ARG A 125 8.26 15.26 -14.79
CA ARG A 125 9.29 14.50 -14.05
C ARG A 125 8.87 13.06 -13.74
N LEU A 126 7.57 12.74 -13.84
CA LEU A 126 7.07 11.40 -13.58
C LEU A 126 7.61 10.37 -14.59
N PHE A 127 7.97 10.81 -15.81
CA PHE A 127 8.38 9.93 -16.91
C PHE A 127 9.86 10.10 -17.30
N PRO A 128 10.83 9.84 -16.40
CA PRO A 128 12.23 9.87 -16.77
C PRO A 128 12.57 8.63 -17.62
N TRP A 129 13.19 8.83 -18.78
CA TRP A 129 13.53 7.73 -19.70
C TRP A 129 14.37 6.62 -19.05
N GLN A 130 15.28 7.00 -18.11
CA GLN A 130 16.09 6.05 -17.34
C GLN A 130 15.24 5.15 -16.45
N GLY A 131 14.20 5.72 -15.84
CA GLY A 131 13.25 4.95 -15.03
C GLY A 131 12.46 3.96 -15.89
N ILE A 132 11.93 4.42 -17.02
CA ILE A 132 11.20 3.57 -17.97
C ILE A 132 12.08 2.42 -18.46
N LEU A 133 13.34 2.72 -18.83
CA LEU A 133 14.30 1.70 -19.26
C LEU A 133 14.54 0.65 -18.16
N ILE A 134 14.80 1.08 -16.91
CA ILE A 134 15.06 0.15 -15.81
C ILE A 134 13.84 -0.72 -15.48
N PHE A 135 12.64 -0.16 -15.59
CA PHE A 135 11.40 -0.94 -15.42
C PHE A 135 11.34 -2.09 -16.44
N PHE A 136 11.58 -1.80 -17.72
CA PHE A 136 11.54 -2.85 -18.74
C PHE A 136 12.69 -3.85 -18.58
N ILE A 137 13.90 -3.44 -18.23
CA ILE A 137 15.01 -4.35 -17.95
C ILE A 137 14.66 -5.27 -16.77
N THR A 138 13.93 -4.77 -15.76
CA THR A 138 13.57 -5.55 -14.59
C THR A 138 12.42 -6.52 -14.86
N ALA A 139 11.34 -6.05 -15.49
CA ALA A 139 10.11 -6.83 -15.64
C ALA A 139 10.10 -7.69 -16.92
N LEU A 140 10.54 -7.13 -18.05
CA LEU A 140 10.36 -7.73 -19.38
C LEU A 140 11.02 -9.10 -19.56
N PRO A 141 12.26 -9.37 -19.07
CA PRO A 141 12.92 -10.65 -19.30
C PRO A 141 12.10 -11.86 -18.87
N TRP A 142 11.47 -11.79 -17.69
CA TRP A 142 10.64 -12.89 -17.20
C TRP A 142 9.40 -13.09 -18.08
N TYR A 143 8.69 -12.01 -18.42
CA TYR A 143 7.51 -12.09 -19.28
C TYR A 143 7.84 -12.59 -20.68
N ALA A 144 8.98 -12.16 -21.24
CA ALA A 144 9.47 -12.61 -22.54
C ALA A 144 9.81 -14.10 -22.53
N CYS A 145 10.52 -14.58 -21.48
CA CYS A 145 10.81 -16.02 -21.32
C CYS A 145 9.54 -16.85 -21.18
N MET A 146 8.58 -16.40 -20.37
CA MET A 146 7.30 -17.11 -20.19
C MET A 146 6.50 -17.17 -21.49
N TYR A 147 6.49 -16.08 -22.27
CA TYR A 147 5.86 -16.08 -23.57
C TYR A 147 6.58 -17.01 -24.56
N ALA A 148 7.92 -17.01 -24.58
CA ALA A 148 8.70 -17.90 -25.45
C ALA A 148 8.49 -19.39 -25.15
N ILE A 149 8.23 -19.75 -23.87
CA ILE A 149 8.00 -21.15 -23.44
C ILE A 149 6.56 -21.57 -23.66
N HIS A 150 5.59 -20.72 -23.33
CA HIS A 150 4.17 -21.10 -23.26
C HIS A 150 3.30 -20.48 -24.37
N GLY A 151 3.82 -19.51 -25.14
CA GLY A 151 3.09 -18.87 -26.24
C GLY A 151 1.81 -18.13 -25.82
N ASP A 152 0.85 -18.10 -26.75
CA ASP A 152 -0.44 -17.41 -26.58
C ASP A 152 -1.27 -17.84 -25.34
N PRO A 153 -1.28 -19.12 -24.90
CA PRO A 153 -1.92 -19.52 -23.67
C PRO A 153 -1.50 -18.71 -22.45
N PHE A 154 -0.20 -18.39 -22.32
CA PHE A 154 0.29 -17.56 -21.22
C PHE A 154 -0.36 -16.17 -21.22
N ILE A 155 -0.47 -15.53 -22.37
CA ILE A 155 -1.11 -14.20 -22.47
C ILE A 155 -2.60 -14.27 -22.14
N ARG A 156 -3.31 -15.28 -22.68
CA ARG A 156 -4.75 -15.44 -22.43
C ARG A 156 -5.08 -15.70 -20.97
N GLU A 157 -4.33 -16.56 -20.30
CA GLU A 157 -4.56 -16.88 -18.90
C GLU A 157 -4.07 -15.77 -17.98
N PHE A 158 -2.83 -15.32 -18.16
CA PHE A 158 -2.23 -14.36 -17.26
C PHE A 158 -2.83 -12.93 -17.39
N LEU A 159 -2.90 -12.39 -18.62
CA LEU A 159 -3.49 -11.06 -18.85
C LEU A 159 -5.01 -11.12 -18.97
N GLY A 160 -5.55 -12.15 -19.63
CA GLY A 160 -6.99 -12.30 -19.82
C GLY A 160 -7.71 -12.69 -18.53
N LEU A 161 -7.59 -13.97 -18.10
CA LEU A 161 -8.37 -14.49 -16.97
C LEU A 161 -8.00 -13.84 -15.63
N HIS A 162 -6.72 -13.79 -15.29
CA HIS A 162 -6.29 -13.35 -13.96
C HIS A 162 -6.30 -11.82 -13.76
N ASN A 163 -6.31 -11.03 -14.82
CA ASN A 163 -6.32 -9.56 -14.69
C ASN A 163 -7.61 -8.94 -15.24
N ILE A 164 -7.94 -9.17 -16.53
CA ILE A 164 -9.08 -8.50 -17.17
C ILE A 164 -10.41 -9.09 -16.70
N VAL A 165 -10.55 -10.41 -16.69
CA VAL A 165 -11.81 -11.06 -16.28
C VAL A 165 -12.12 -10.77 -14.82
N ARG A 166 -11.13 -10.85 -13.91
CA ARG A 166 -11.31 -10.49 -12.50
C ARG A 166 -11.67 -9.03 -12.29
N ALA A 167 -11.22 -8.14 -13.17
CA ALA A 167 -11.59 -6.73 -13.11
C ALA A 167 -13.02 -6.47 -13.58
N THR A 168 -13.54 -7.27 -14.52
CA THR A 168 -14.84 -7.05 -15.19
C THR A 168 -15.96 -7.98 -14.76
N SER A 169 -15.63 -9.19 -14.26
CA SER A 169 -16.59 -10.20 -13.82
C SER A 169 -16.33 -10.61 -12.38
N SER A 170 -17.35 -10.59 -11.52
CA SER A 170 -17.21 -10.94 -10.13
C SER A 170 -17.16 -12.45 -9.93
N GLU A 171 -16.09 -12.95 -9.27
CA GLU A 171 -16.02 -14.35 -8.79
C GLU A 171 -16.93 -14.56 -7.57
N HIS A 172 -17.25 -13.47 -6.81
CA HIS A 172 -18.10 -13.50 -5.62
C HIS A 172 -19.16 -12.38 -5.71
N PRO A 173 -20.27 -12.60 -6.47
CA PRO A 173 -21.27 -11.55 -6.69
C PRO A 173 -21.91 -10.99 -5.40
N GLY A 174 -22.01 -11.82 -4.33
CA GLY A 174 -22.56 -11.42 -3.04
C GLY A 174 -21.74 -10.37 -2.30
N ASP A 175 -20.43 -10.26 -2.57
CA ASP A 175 -19.52 -9.35 -1.88
C ASP A 175 -19.26 -8.07 -2.69
N ASN A 176 -19.83 -7.94 -3.89
CA ASN A 176 -19.55 -6.82 -4.79
C ASN A 176 -20.31 -5.54 -4.42
N HIS A 177 -20.09 -5.06 -3.17
CA HIS A 177 -20.63 -3.79 -2.70
C HIS A 177 -19.58 -2.67 -2.82
N PHE A 178 -20.00 -1.46 -3.26
CA PHE A 178 -19.09 -0.32 -3.43
C PHE A 178 -18.46 0.16 -2.12
N TYR A 179 -19.10 -0.05 -0.97
CA TYR A 179 -18.62 0.35 0.36
C TYR A 179 -17.71 -0.70 1.02
N TYR A 180 -17.53 -1.88 0.42
CA TYR A 180 -16.81 -3.02 1.01
C TYR A 180 -15.47 -2.65 1.61
N TYR A 181 -14.58 -2.03 0.83
CA TYR A 181 -13.24 -1.67 1.31
C TYR A 181 -13.23 -0.49 2.28
N PHE A 182 -14.20 0.41 2.18
CA PHE A 182 -14.32 1.53 3.12
C PHE A 182 -14.74 1.07 4.52
N LEU A 183 -15.51 -0.01 4.61
CA LEU A 183 -15.83 -0.66 5.88
C LEU A 183 -14.67 -1.54 6.36
N LEU A 184 -14.00 -2.23 5.44
CA LEU A 184 -12.93 -3.17 5.79
C LEU A 184 -11.70 -2.45 6.35
N LEU A 185 -11.24 -1.33 5.76
CA LEU A 185 -10.04 -0.62 6.19
C LEU A 185 -10.01 -0.28 7.68
N PRO A 186 -11.10 0.23 8.32
CA PRO A 186 -11.13 0.46 9.75
C PRO A 186 -10.85 -0.79 10.59
N PHE A 187 -11.35 -1.96 10.18
CA PHE A 187 -11.06 -3.23 10.84
C PHE A 187 -9.62 -3.68 10.59
N SER A 188 -9.15 -3.57 9.37
CA SER A 188 -7.79 -3.93 8.95
C SER A 188 -6.71 -3.16 9.74
N LEU A 189 -7.00 -1.89 10.07
CA LEU A 189 -6.06 -0.99 10.77
C LEU A 189 -6.14 -1.11 12.30
N LEU A 190 -7.03 -1.93 12.85
CA LEU A 190 -7.11 -2.11 14.32
C LEU A 190 -5.75 -2.48 14.92
N PRO A 191 -5.38 -1.90 16.09
CA PRO A 191 -6.18 -1.02 16.96
C PRO A 191 -6.06 0.49 16.63
N TRP A 192 -5.40 0.89 15.56
CA TRP A 192 -4.98 2.28 15.27
C TRP A 192 -6.03 3.13 14.55
N THR A 193 -7.18 2.56 14.25
CA THR A 193 -8.27 3.21 13.50
C THR A 193 -8.72 4.54 14.09
N GLY A 194 -8.78 4.64 15.43
CA GLY A 194 -9.16 5.90 16.10
C GLY A 194 -8.16 7.02 15.85
N LEU A 195 -6.85 6.72 15.89
CA LEU A 195 -5.79 7.70 15.60
C LEU A 195 -5.79 8.12 14.13
N PHE A 196 -6.09 7.20 13.21
CA PHE A 196 -6.25 7.48 11.79
C PHE A 196 -7.34 8.52 11.54
N PHE A 197 -8.54 8.33 12.09
CA PHE A 197 -9.63 9.30 11.93
C PHE A 197 -9.36 10.63 12.66
N TYR A 198 -8.72 10.58 13.83
CA TYR A 198 -8.29 11.78 14.55
C TYR A 198 -7.36 12.64 13.68
N GLU A 199 -6.35 12.02 13.07
CA GLU A 199 -5.37 12.74 12.28
C GLU A 199 -5.96 13.26 10.96
N ILE A 200 -6.83 12.50 10.29
CA ILE A 200 -7.55 12.99 9.10
C ILE A 200 -8.32 14.27 9.44
N LYS A 201 -9.06 14.28 10.54
CA LYS A 201 -9.83 15.45 10.97
C LYS A 201 -8.94 16.65 11.29
N LYS A 202 -7.80 16.42 11.95
CA LYS A 202 -6.85 17.45 12.33
C LYS A 202 -6.18 18.07 11.11
N GLN A 203 -5.66 17.25 10.21
CA GLN A 203 -4.89 17.65 9.04
C GLN A 203 -5.75 18.17 7.87
N TRP A 204 -7.07 18.03 7.94
CA TRP A 204 -7.98 18.49 6.88
C TRP A 204 -7.76 19.96 6.50
N LYS A 205 -7.27 20.76 7.44
CA LYS A 205 -6.99 22.21 7.26
C LYS A 205 -5.56 22.48 6.74
N GLU A 206 -4.59 21.64 7.02
CA GLU A 206 -3.16 21.94 6.78
C GLU A 206 -2.62 21.50 5.43
N LYS A 207 -3.28 20.58 4.74
CA LYS A 207 -3.04 20.11 3.37
C LYS A 207 -1.59 20.13 2.86
N THR A 208 -0.65 19.59 3.61
CA THR A 208 0.73 19.45 3.12
C THR A 208 0.78 18.52 1.90
N SER A 209 1.77 18.70 1.04
CA SER A 209 1.97 17.84 -0.15
C SER A 209 2.07 16.36 0.22
N PHE A 210 2.77 16.03 1.33
CA PHE A 210 2.93 14.65 1.77
C PHE A 210 1.62 14.08 2.33
N TYR A 211 0.86 14.86 3.10
CA TYR A 211 -0.45 14.45 3.57
C TYR A 211 -1.40 14.14 2.40
N LEU A 212 -1.46 15.03 1.41
CA LEU A 212 -2.26 14.80 0.20
C LEU A 212 -1.83 13.53 -0.53
N PHE A 213 -0.52 13.27 -0.61
CA PHE A 213 0.02 12.04 -1.20
C PHE A 213 -0.44 10.79 -0.45
N LEU A 214 -0.38 10.79 0.89
CA LEU A 214 -0.85 9.69 1.72
C LEU A 214 -2.36 9.47 1.58
N MET A 215 -3.16 10.54 1.52
CA MET A 215 -4.60 10.46 1.30
C MET A 215 -4.94 9.87 -0.08
N VAL A 216 -4.25 10.32 -1.13
CA VAL A 216 -4.40 9.76 -2.49
C VAL A 216 -4.01 8.29 -2.50
N TRP A 217 -2.91 7.92 -1.86
CA TRP A 217 -2.49 6.53 -1.77
C TRP A 217 -3.52 5.69 -1.03
N CYS A 218 -3.96 6.10 0.15
CA CYS A 218 -4.94 5.36 0.94
C CYS A 218 -6.28 5.21 0.19
N PHE A 219 -6.95 6.32 -0.07
CA PHE A 219 -8.30 6.30 -0.66
C PHE A 219 -8.32 5.97 -2.14
N GLY A 220 -7.27 6.33 -2.88
CA GLY A 220 -7.12 5.93 -4.28
C GLY A 220 -6.96 4.42 -4.44
N THR A 221 -6.24 3.76 -3.53
CA THR A 221 -6.17 2.28 -3.51
C THR A 221 -7.53 1.65 -3.24
N LEU A 222 -8.28 2.15 -2.24
CA LEU A 222 -9.62 1.65 -1.96
C LEU A 222 -10.55 1.85 -3.15
N LEU A 223 -10.50 3.03 -3.78
CA LEU A 223 -11.32 3.35 -4.95
C LEU A 223 -10.96 2.44 -6.13
N PHE A 224 -9.66 2.24 -6.41
CA PHE A 224 -9.18 1.36 -7.47
C PHE A 224 -9.77 -0.04 -7.33
N TYR A 225 -9.64 -0.65 -6.16
CA TYR A 225 -10.17 -1.98 -5.93
C TYR A 225 -11.71 -2.02 -5.80
N THR A 226 -12.34 -0.92 -5.39
CA THR A 226 -13.80 -0.81 -5.40
C THR A 226 -14.37 -0.88 -6.81
N LEU A 227 -13.65 -0.34 -7.81
CA LEU A 227 -14.04 -0.42 -9.23
C LEU A 227 -13.82 -1.80 -9.85
N MET A 228 -13.03 -2.68 -9.22
CA MET A 228 -12.87 -4.07 -9.66
C MET A 228 -14.11 -4.88 -9.32
N ALA A 229 -14.55 -5.76 -10.22
CA ALA A 229 -15.71 -6.60 -10.01
C ALA A 229 -15.48 -7.66 -8.93
N THR A 230 -14.32 -8.31 -8.92
CA THR A 230 -13.94 -9.31 -7.89
C THR A 230 -13.32 -8.61 -6.69
N LYS A 231 -13.81 -8.92 -5.49
CA LYS A 231 -13.31 -8.36 -4.24
C LYS A 231 -12.64 -9.42 -3.38
N TYR A 232 -11.43 -9.10 -2.93
CA TYR A 232 -10.69 -9.89 -1.94
C TYR A 232 -10.35 -9.05 -0.73
N VAL A 233 -10.41 -9.63 0.45
CA VAL A 233 -10.05 -8.95 1.71
C VAL A 233 -8.64 -8.37 1.64
N THR A 234 -7.70 -9.09 1.02
CA THR A 234 -6.29 -8.69 0.92
C THR A 234 -6.02 -7.43 0.07
N TYR A 235 -7.03 -6.88 -0.61
CA TYR A 235 -6.83 -5.70 -1.46
C TYR A 235 -6.71 -4.40 -0.65
N THR A 236 -7.19 -4.36 0.61
CA THR A 236 -6.94 -3.25 1.54
C THR A 236 -5.50 -3.20 2.02
N TYR A 237 -4.75 -4.29 1.91
CA TYR A 237 -3.40 -4.44 2.45
C TYR A 237 -2.45 -3.31 2.01
N ILE A 238 -2.47 -2.91 0.74
CA ILE A 238 -1.64 -1.80 0.23
C ILE A 238 -2.05 -0.45 0.83
N ALA A 239 -3.35 -0.26 1.15
CA ALA A 239 -3.85 0.96 1.77
C ALA A 239 -3.49 1.08 3.26
N LEU A 240 -3.09 -0.01 3.93
CA LEU A 240 -2.65 0.02 5.32
C LEU A 240 -1.40 0.86 5.53
N VAL A 241 -0.47 0.87 4.57
CA VAL A 241 0.77 1.63 4.70
C VAL A 241 0.49 3.13 4.91
N PRO A 242 -0.20 3.83 3.97
CA PRO A 242 -0.51 5.24 4.17
C PRO A 242 -1.44 5.47 5.36
N ALA A 243 -2.35 4.54 5.68
CA ALA A 243 -3.23 4.64 6.84
C ALA A 243 -2.44 4.58 8.17
N ALA A 244 -1.47 3.68 8.29
CA ALA A 244 -0.58 3.59 9.45
C ALA A 244 0.31 4.84 9.59
N VAL A 245 0.83 5.38 8.47
CA VAL A 245 1.61 6.63 8.48
C VAL A 245 0.74 7.81 8.91
N LEU A 246 -0.50 7.91 8.39
CA LEU A 246 -1.44 8.95 8.81
C LEU A 246 -1.73 8.85 10.32
N ALA A 247 -2.04 7.66 10.82
CA ALA A 247 -2.27 7.44 12.25
C ALA A 247 -1.04 7.82 13.10
N ALA A 248 0.17 7.52 12.61
CA ALA A 248 1.43 7.81 13.31
C ALA A 248 1.72 9.32 13.46
N HIS A 249 1.15 10.18 12.62
CA HIS A 249 1.25 11.63 12.80
C HIS A 249 0.55 12.13 14.08
N ALA A 250 -0.38 11.35 14.65
CA ALA A 250 -0.97 11.64 15.94
C ALA A 250 -0.03 11.32 17.14
N ALA A 251 1.01 10.50 16.93
CA ALA A 251 1.89 10.06 18.01
C ALA A 251 2.56 11.19 18.80
N PRO A 252 3.06 12.27 18.20
CA PRO A 252 3.59 13.42 18.95
C PRO A 252 2.56 14.08 19.87
N ASP A 253 1.28 14.11 19.46
CA ASP A 253 0.21 14.67 20.31
C ASP A 253 -0.08 13.74 21.50
N VAL A 254 -0.09 12.42 21.27
CA VAL A 254 -0.26 11.42 22.34
C VAL A 254 0.90 11.50 23.34
N THR A 255 2.12 11.51 22.85
CA THR A 255 3.33 11.54 23.71
C THR A 255 3.48 12.87 24.48
N SER A 256 2.93 13.97 23.97
CA SER A 256 2.89 15.27 24.67
C SER A 256 1.74 15.41 25.67
N GLY A 257 0.95 14.34 25.89
CA GLY A 257 -0.15 14.33 26.85
C GLY A 257 -1.41 15.07 26.38
N LYS A 258 -1.54 15.39 25.10
CA LYS A 258 -2.79 15.95 24.57
C LYS A 258 -3.92 14.91 24.67
N LYS A 259 -5.07 15.34 25.21
CA LYS A 259 -6.26 14.50 25.28
C LYS A 259 -6.80 14.24 23.88
N ILE A 260 -6.64 13.00 23.42
CA ILE A 260 -7.39 12.50 22.27
C ILE A 260 -8.80 12.19 22.77
N PRO A 261 -9.87 12.56 22.02
CA PRO A 261 -11.23 12.21 22.44
C PRO A 261 -11.30 10.72 22.79
N GLY A 262 -11.61 10.42 24.06
CA GLY A 262 -11.53 9.06 24.62
C GLY A 262 -12.31 8.00 23.82
N LEU A 263 -13.40 8.41 23.18
CA LEU A 263 -14.18 7.54 22.30
C LEU A 263 -13.38 7.05 21.08
N LEU A 264 -12.52 7.90 20.51
CA LEU A 264 -11.67 7.54 19.35
C LEU A 264 -10.53 6.57 19.72
N ALA A 265 -10.15 6.53 21.00
CA ALA A 265 -9.14 5.59 21.50
C ALA A 265 -9.75 4.26 21.99
N ILE A 266 -10.97 4.29 22.55
CA ILE A 266 -11.63 3.11 23.14
C ILE A 266 -12.30 2.24 22.08
N ILE A 267 -12.93 2.83 21.06
CA ILE A 267 -13.65 2.06 20.01
C ILE A 267 -12.74 1.03 19.32
N PRO A 268 -11.54 1.36 18.83
CA PRO A 268 -10.65 0.38 18.21
C PRO A 268 -10.24 -0.75 19.15
N PHE A 269 -10.02 -0.43 20.43
CA PHE A 269 -9.69 -1.44 21.44
C PHE A 269 -10.86 -2.41 21.66
N LEU A 270 -12.08 -1.91 21.78
CA LEU A 270 -13.27 -2.74 21.94
C LEU A 270 -13.54 -3.61 20.71
N LEU A 271 -13.34 -3.06 19.50
CA LEU A 271 -13.47 -3.81 18.26
C LEU A 271 -12.41 -4.90 18.14
N LEU A 272 -11.16 -4.62 18.50
CA LEU A 272 -10.10 -5.63 18.53
C LEU A 272 -10.41 -6.74 19.53
N LEU A 273 -10.87 -6.37 20.74
CA LEU A 273 -11.25 -7.32 21.77
C LEU A 273 -12.43 -8.20 21.30
N ALA A 274 -13.45 -7.60 20.70
CA ALA A 274 -14.58 -8.33 20.13
C ALA A 274 -14.15 -9.28 19.00
N ALA A 275 -13.24 -8.86 18.12
CA ALA A 275 -12.70 -9.69 17.06
C ALA A 275 -11.88 -10.88 17.61
N LEU A 276 -11.08 -10.65 18.65
CA LEU A 276 -10.33 -11.72 19.32
C LEU A 276 -11.25 -12.72 20.02
N LEU A 277 -12.29 -12.24 20.68
CA LEU A 277 -13.29 -13.11 21.33
C LEU A 277 -14.12 -13.89 20.32
N ALA A 278 -14.47 -13.29 19.18
CA ALA A 278 -15.19 -13.98 18.10
C ALA A 278 -14.33 -15.03 17.39
N GLY A 279 -13.02 -14.85 17.31
CA GLY A 279 -12.08 -15.81 16.71
C GLY A 279 -11.67 -16.95 17.64
N THR A 280 -12.13 -16.93 18.90
CA THR A 280 -11.91 -18.00 19.89
C THR A 280 -13.04 -19.04 19.92
N PHE A 281 -14.00 -18.91 19.02
CA PHE A 281 -15.10 -19.83 18.82
C PHE A 281 -15.12 -20.28 17.34
#